data_6ef78f92733843804811a5d607e62ca1
#
_entry.id   6ef78f92733843804811a5d607e62ca1
#
_cell.length_a   1.000
_cell.length_b   1.000
_cell.length_c   1.000
_cell.angle_alpha   90.00
_cell.angle_beta   90.00
_cell.angle_gamma   90.00
#
_symmetry.space_group_name_H-M   'P 1'
#
loop_
_entity.id
_entity.type
_entity.pdbx_description
1 polymer ?
#
loop_
_entity_poly.entity_id
_entity_poly.type
_entity_poly.pdbx_seq_one_letter_code
_entity_poly.pdbx_strand_id
1 'polypeptide(L)'
;MNRKSFKLVVSGLIMTLAMPIMAQGTDEYLQPCDVSIKVVAMGGGNIFEDPEGFNDQMKAVRNNPSTYDIKCWATKVEPSFEESYEIQCIYNRESQKCRLELKIQNQQDPHVMEIDEDLAYQIKNLIDAAIYSASNLPDKQWMQQKLDILKSGEGVMWMASGLDGTTYRFYNRTLCARCWSPRGGNNAALVSIGNAIYDAIGHQDIKRIESKLEDIKNLTRKYASLLQDPYREYYLLRIEKKPQSWVTD
;
A
#
# COMPACT_ATOMS: atom_id res chain seq x y z
N MET A 1 -33.17 -2.32 41.91
CA MET A 1 -32.04 -2.25 40.98
C MET A 1 -31.67 -3.69 40.57
N ASN A 2 -31.84 -4.03 39.32
CA ASN A 2 -31.82 -5.42 38.83
C ASN A 2 -30.36 -5.87 38.60
N ARG A 3 -29.88 -6.88 39.32
CA ARG A 3 -28.49 -7.40 39.22
C ARG A 3 -28.01 -7.78 37.80
N LYS A 4 -28.97 -8.02 36.92
CA LYS A 4 -28.68 -8.34 35.51
C LYS A 4 -28.18 -7.13 34.70
N SER A 5 -28.62 -5.91 34.99
CA SER A 5 -28.22 -4.70 34.30
C SER A 5 -26.78 -4.27 34.63
N PHE A 6 -26.33 -4.56 35.86
CA PHE A 6 -24.98 -4.22 36.32
C PHE A 6 -23.90 -5.09 35.63
N LYS A 7 -24.19 -6.37 35.39
CA LYS A 7 -23.25 -7.25 34.66
C LYS A 7 -23.03 -6.85 33.22
N LEU A 8 -24.07 -6.33 32.58
CA LEU A 8 -24.00 -5.92 31.17
C LEU A 8 -23.14 -4.65 31.00
N VAL A 9 -23.22 -3.70 31.92
CA VAL A 9 -22.45 -2.46 31.91
C VAL A 9 -20.96 -2.72 32.18
N VAL A 10 -20.64 -3.64 33.10
CA VAL A 10 -19.25 -3.98 33.40
C VAL A 10 -18.60 -4.73 32.23
N SER A 11 -19.33 -5.61 31.55
CA SER A 11 -18.83 -6.32 30.35
C SER A 11 -18.57 -5.37 29.20
N GLY A 12 -19.45 -4.36 28.99
CA GLY A 12 -19.25 -3.34 27.95
C GLY A 12 -18.08 -2.42 28.23
N LEU A 13 -17.82 -2.10 29.49
CA LEU A 13 -16.71 -1.21 29.89
C LEU A 13 -15.34 -1.90 29.74
N ILE A 14 -15.28 -3.21 30.01
CA ILE A 14 -14.04 -4.01 29.85
C ILE A 14 -13.70 -4.18 28.35
N MET A 15 -14.71 -4.33 27.49
CA MET A 15 -14.49 -4.41 26.02
C MET A 15 -13.93 -3.12 25.41
N THR A 16 -14.35 -1.94 25.89
CA THR A 16 -13.85 -0.67 25.39
C THR A 16 -12.43 -0.33 25.86
N LEU A 17 -11.98 -0.88 26.97
CA LEU A 17 -10.61 -0.67 27.49
C LEU A 17 -9.59 -1.66 26.93
N ALA A 18 -10.01 -2.83 26.45
CA ALA A 18 -9.11 -3.82 25.82
C ALA A 18 -8.79 -3.53 24.35
N MET A 19 -9.66 -2.79 23.66
CA MET A 19 -9.47 -2.46 22.23
C MET A 19 -8.20 -1.65 21.89
N PRO A 20 -7.71 -0.69 22.70
CA PRO A 20 -6.51 0.07 22.35
C PRO A 20 -5.21 -0.71 22.51
N ILE A 21 -5.19 -1.80 23.28
CA ILE A 21 -3.94 -2.54 23.55
C ILE A 21 -3.60 -3.53 22.42
N MET A 22 -4.62 -4.07 21.75
CA MET A 22 -4.42 -5.07 20.70
C MET A 22 -4.01 -4.49 19.35
N ALA A 23 -4.37 -3.23 19.08
CA ALA A 23 -4.05 -2.57 17.81
C ALA A 23 -2.59 -2.08 17.72
N GLN A 24 -1.90 -1.93 18.86
CA GLN A 24 -0.55 -1.35 18.90
C GLN A 24 0.54 -2.29 18.36
N GLY A 25 0.33 -3.60 18.35
CA GLY A 25 1.33 -4.57 17.87
C GLY A 25 1.29 -4.85 16.35
N THR A 26 0.23 -4.45 15.66
CA THR A 26 0.00 -4.79 14.24
C THR A 26 0.26 -3.64 13.25
N ASP A 27 0.47 -2.41 13.74
CA ASP A 27 0.60 -1.21 12.90
C ASP A 27 2.02 -0.97 12.36
N GLU A 28 2.99 -1.80 12.76
CA GLU A 28 4.38 -1.69 12.29
C GLU A 28 4.61 -2.34 10.91
N TYR A 29 3.81 -3.36 10.57
CA TYR A 29 3.97 -4.15 9.34
C TYR A 29 2.70 -4.14 8.50
N LEU A 30 2.86 -4.04 7.18
CA LEU A 30 1.77 -4.35 6.27
C LEU A 30 1.47 -5.86 6.30
N GLN A 31 0.24 -6.22 6.02
CA GLN A 31 -0.16 -7.60 5.80
C GLN A 31 -0.02 -7.92 4.30
N PRO A 32 0.57 -9.07 3.91
CA PRO A 32 0.57 -9.47 2.51
C PRO A 32 -0.88 -9.59 2.02
N CYS A 33 -1.14 -9.12 0.80
CA CYS A 33 -2.40 -9.43 0.15
C CYS A 33 -2.34 -10.89 -0.32
N ASP A 34 -3.45 -11.62 -0.22
CA ASP A 34 -3.61 -12.83 -0.98
C ASP A 34 -3.57 -12.43 -2.46
N VAL A 35 -2.43 -12.65 -3.08
CA VAL A 35 -2.26 -12.50 -4.50
C VAL A 35 -2.99 -13.69 -5.12
N SER A 36 -4.30 -13.59 -5.34
CA SER A 36 -4.81 -14.19 -6.54
C SER A 36 -4.00 -13.52 -7.66
N ILE A 37 -3.09 -14.26 -8.27
CA ILE A 37 -2.29 -13.81 -9.40
C ILE A 37 -3.27 -13.52 -10.55
N LYS A 38 -3.97 -12.39 -10.44
CA LYS A 38 -4.32 -11.66 -11.65
C LYS A 38 -2.96 -11.11 -12.06
N VAL A 39 -2.26 -11.87 -12.89
CA VAL A 39 -1.21 -11.31 -13.72
C VAL A 39 -1.89 -10.10 -14.36
N VAL A 40 -1.66 -8.93 -13.80
CA VAL A 40 -1.97 -7.68 -14.49
C VAL A 40 -0.90 -7.63 -15.56
N ALA A 41 -1.14 -8.47 -16.58
CA ALA A 41 -0.43 -8.39 -17.82
C ALA A 41 -0.51 -6.92 -18.21
N MET A 42 0.62 -6.34 -18.53
CA MET A 42 0.71 -5.01 -19.10
C MET A 42 -0.37 -4.90 -20.17
N GLY A 43 -1.42 -4.07 -19.91
CA GLY A 43 -2.52 -3.89 -20.87
C GLY A 43 -3.56 -5.00 -20.82
N GLY A 44 -4.32 -5.11 -19.71
CA GLY A 44 -5.73 -5.46 -19.67
C GLY A 44 -6.27 -6.76 -20.28
N GLY A 45 -5.46 -7.70 -20.74
CA GLY A 45 -5.93 -8.97 -21.30
C GLY A 45 -5.55 -10.15 -20.39
N ASN A 46 -6.50 -11.01 -20.07
CA ASN A 46 -6.24 -12.28 -19.43
C ASN A 46 -5.70 -13.25 -20.51
N ILE A 47 -4.43 -13.68 -20.38
CA ILE A 47 -3.77 -14.61 -21.31
C ILE A 47 -4.62 -15.87 -21.58
N PHE A 48 -5.44 -16.27 -20.61
CA PHE A 48 -6.27 -17.47 -20.70
C PHE A 48 -7.67 -17.19 -21.29
N GLU A 49 -8.14 -15.94 -21.26
CA GLU A 49 -9.45 -15.55 -21.77
C GLU A 49 -9.38 -14.98 -23.20
N ASP A 50 -8.27 -14.33 -23.55
CA ASP A 50 -8.05 -13.77 -24.90
C ASP A 50 -6.56 -13.91 -25.30
N PRO A 51 -6.12 -15.10 -25.76
CA PRO A 51 -4.74 -15.32 -26.20
C PRO A 51 -4.35 -14.51 -27.44
N GLU A 52 -5.31 -14.21 -28.33
CA GLU A 52 -5.05 -13.46 -29.57
C GLU A 52 -4.86 -11.98 -29.28
N GLY A 53 -5.73 -11.38 -28.47
CA GLY A 53 -5.60 -10.00 -28.01
C GLY A 53 -4.32 -9.76 -27.22
N PHE A 54 -3.91 -10.72 -26.38
CA PHE A 54 -2.62 -10.68 -25.69
C PHE A 54 -1.43 -10.69 -26.66
N ASN A 55 -1.46 -11.55 -27.70
CA ASN A 55 -0.39 -11.62 -28.69
C ASN A 55 -0.29 -10.32 -29.52
N ASP A 56 -1.42 -9.70 -29.85
CA ASP A 56 -1.42 -8.43 -30.58
C ASP A 56 -0.93 -7.26 -29.74
N GLN A 57 -1.26 -7.23 -28.44
CA GLN A 57 -0.69 -6.28 -27.49
C GLN A 57 0.82 -6.49 -27.34
N MET A 58 1.31 -7.72 -27.23
CA MET A 58 2.75 -8.02 -27.17
C MET A 58 3.48 -7.63 -28.44
N LYS A 59 2.86 -7.78 -29.61
CA LYS A 59 3.42 -7.30 -30.90
C LYS A 59 3.49 -5.77 -30.92
N ALA A 60 2.45 -5.08 -30.46
CA ALA A 60 2.44 -3.63 -30.35
C ALA A 60 3.55 -3.10 -29.43
N VAL A 61 3.74 -3.75 -28.24
CA VAL A 61 4.85 -3.46 -27.33
C VAL A 61 6.21 -3.65 -27.99
N ARG A 62 6.41 -4.75 -28.72
CA ARG A 62 7.67 -5.03 -29.42
C ARG A 62 7.95 -4.03 -30.54
N ASN A 63 6.90 -3.59 -31.25
CA ASN A 63 7.03 -2.69 -32.39
C ASN A 63 7.16 -1.23 -31.99
N ASN A 64 6.73 -0.84 -30.79
CA ASN A 64 6.83 0.54 -30.32
C ASN A 64 7.04 0.64 -28.78
N PRO A 65 8.17 0.14 -28.27
CA PRO A 65 8.41 0.07 -26.82
C PRO A 65 8.54 1.46 -26.16
N SER A 66 8.78 2.53 -26.96
CA SER A 66 9.00 3.88 -26.44
C SER A 66 7.72 4.61 -26.04
N THR A 67 6.55 4.19 -26.50
CA THR A 67 5.27 4.87 -26.26
C THR A 67 4.51 4.32 -25.04
N TYR A 68 5.04 3.29 -24.38
CA TYR A 68 4.34 2.67 -23.26
C TYR A 68 4.59 3.39 -21.93
N ASP A 69 3.51 3.73 -21.29
CA ASP A 69 3.49 4.15 -19.91
C ASP A 69 3.77 2.96 -18.98
N ILE A 70 4.67 3.15 -18.03
CA ILE A 70 5.00 2.16 -17.01
C ILE A 70 4.36 2.56 -15.69
N LYS A 71 3.50 1.70 -15.15
CA LYS A 71 2.98 1.85 -13.79
C LYS A 71 4.06 1.46 -12.80
N CYS A 72 4.59 2.44 -12.07
CA CYS A 72 5.67 2.23 -11.12
C CYS A 72 5.17 1.66 -9.80
N TRP A 73 4.07 2.19 -9.30
CA TRP A 73 3.38 1.77 -8.08
C TRP A 73 1.92 2.25 -8.07
N ALA A 74 1.11 1.68 -7.18
CA ALA A 74 -0.23 2.18 -6.92
C ALA A 74 -0.61 2.01 -5.45
N THR A 75 -1.54 2.86 -5.00
CA THR A 75 -2.22 2.72 -3.71
C THR A 75 -3.72 2.77 -3.95
N LYS A 76 -4.44 1.76 -3.48
CA LYS A 76 -5.90 1.73 -3.51
C LYS A 76 -6.44 1.91 -2.10
N VAL A 77 -7.42 2.79 -1.95
CA VAL A 77 -8.06 3.12 -0.68
C VAL A 77 -9.53 2.77 -0.78
N GLU A 78 -9.98 1.93 0.13
CA GLU A 78 -11.34 1.38 0.16
C GLU A 78 -11.96 1.65 1.53
N PRO A 79 -12.60 2.83 1.72
CA PRO A 79 -13.40 3.14 2.91
C PRO A 79 -14.66 2.27 2.95
N SER A 80 -15.19 1.99 4.16
CA SER A 80 -16.40 1.19 4.30
C SER A 80 -17.67 1.89 3.79
N PHE A 81 -17.71 3.22 3.81
CA PHE A 81 -18.92 4.02 3.53
C PHE A 81 -18.72 5.17 2.56
N GLU A 82 -17.52 5.36 2.04
CA GLU A 82 -17.19 6.42 1.11
C GLU A 82 -16.72 5.82 -0.22
N GLU A 83 -16.59 6.68 -1.23
CA GLU A 83 -16.07 6.25 -2.53
C GLU A 83 -14.63 5.80 -2.43
N SER A 84 -14.32 4.67 -3.04
CA SER A 84 -12.94 4.20 -3.13
C SER A 84 -12.17 4.98 -4.18
N TYR A 85 -10.86 5.08 -3.98
CA TYR A 85 -9.98 5.71 -4.94
C TYR A 85 -8.67 4.95 -5.11
N GLU A 86 -8.00 5.19 -6.24
CA GLU A 86 -6.68 4.66 -6.55
C GLU A 86 -5.75 5.79 -7.00
N ILE A 87 -4.56 5.84 -6.41
CA ILE A 87 -3.46 6.70 -6.85
C ILE A 87 -2.43 5.81 -7.55
N GLN A 88 -2.02 6.21 -8.75
CA GLN A 88 -1.00 5.50 -9.52
C GLN A 88 0.13 6.47 -9.87
N CYS A 89 1.38 5.97 -9.83
CA CYS A 89 2.51 6.66 -10.42
C CYS A 89 2.84 6.02 -11.76
N ILE A 90 2.87 6.80 -12.80
CA ILE A 90 3.12 6.38 -14.17
C ILE A 90 4.34 7.11 -14.70
N TYR A 91 5.30 6.34 -15.22
CA TYR A 91 6.45 6.85 -15.95
C TYR A 91 6.21 6.71 -17.47
N ASN A 92 6.30 7.81 -18.18
CA ASN A 92 6.23 7.80 -19.65
C ASN A 92 7.63 7.69 -20.24
N ARG A 93 7.90 6.64 -21.01
CA ARG A 93 9.23 6.35 -21.57
C ARG A 93 9.65 7.34 -22.64
N GLU A 94 8.70 7.90 -23.37
CA GLU A 94 8.99 8.83 -24.47
C GLU A 94 9.39 10.20 -23.94
N SER A 95 8.59 10.76 -23.01
CA SER A 95 8.87 12.08 -22.41
C SER A 95 9.86 12.00 -21.25
N GLN A 96 10.16 10.81 -20.73
CA GLN A 96 10.96 10.57 -19.52
C GLN A 96 10.39 11.31 -18.28
N LYS A 97 9.08 11.45 -18.22
CA LYS A 97 8.39 12.14 -17.14
C LYS A 97 7.55 11.20 -16.31
N CYS A 98 7.43 11.54 -15.03
CA CYS A 98 6.50 10.90 -14.11
C CYS A 98 5.23 11.73 -13.93
N ARG A 99 4.10 11.04 -13.79
CA ARG A 99 2.84 11.64 -13.36
C ARG A 99 2.14 10.80 -12.32
N LEU A 100 1.38 11.46 -11.48
CA LEU A 100 0.43 10.85 -10.56
C LEU A 100 -0.96 10.93 -11.18
N GLU A 101 -1.69 9.83 -11.12
CA GLU A 101 -3.10 9.77 -11.51
C GLU A 101 -3.93 9.35 -10.30
N LEU A 102 -4.92 10.16 -9.96
CA LEU A 102 -5.93 9.85 -8.96
C LEU A 102 -7.23 9.48 -9.68
N LYS A 103 -7.66 8.24 -9.50
CA LYS A 103 -8.93 7.70 -10.02
C LYS A 103 -9.90 7.52 -8.86
N ILE A 104 -11.01 8.22 -8.86
CA ILE A 104 -12.07 8.11 -7.87
C ILE A 104 -13.17 7.23 -8.46
N GLN A 105 -13.71 6.31 -7.67
CA GLN A 105 -14.84 5.47 -8.09
C GLN A 105 -15.99 6.37 -8.54
N ASN A 106 -16.63 6.00 -9.64
CA ASN A 106 -17.73 6.75 -10.27
C ASN A 106 -17.34 8.09 -10.97
N GLN A 107 -16.06 8.47 -11.01
CA GLN A 107 -15.61 9.57 -11.86
C GLN A 107 -14.99 9.02 -13.16
N GLN A 108 -15.31 9.67 -14.30
CA GLN A 108 -14.83 9.20 -15.61
C GLN A 108 -13.36 9.55 -15.84
N ASP A 109 -12.97 10.77 -15.50
CA ASP A 109 -11.63 11.27 -15.79
C ASP A 109 -10.74 11.26 -14.54
N PRO A 110 -9.49 10.79 -14.64
CA PRO A 110 -8.55 10.87 -13.54
C PRO A 110 -8.06 12.30 -13.34
N HIS A 111 -7.82 12.68 -12.09
CA HIS A 111 -7.02 13.86 -11.79
C HIS A 111 -5.54 13.53 -12.01
N VAL A 112 -4.84 14.37 -12.76
CA VAL A 112 -3.44 14.12 -13.16
C VAL A 112 -2.56 15.25 -12.67
N MET A 113 -1.37 14.93 -12.15
CA MET A 113 -0.36 15.88 -11.72
C MET A 113 1.04 15.38 -12.13
N GLU A 114 1.85 16.23 -12.77
CA GLU A 114 3.27 15.91 -13.02
C GLU A 114 4.04 15.90 -11.69
N ILE A 115 5.00 15.00 -11.56
CA ILE A 115 5.85 14.85 -10.40
C ILE A 115 7.30 14.72 -10.84
N ASP A 116 8.22 15.27 -10.04
CA ASP A 116 9.64 15.09 -10.24
C ASP A 116 10.04 13.61 -10.15
N GLU A 117 10.98 13.20 -10.99
CA GLU A 117 11.40 11.80 -11.09
C GLU A 117 12.05 11.30 -9.79
N ASP A 118 12.83 12.14 -9.10
CA ASP A 118 13.50 11.73 -7.87
C ASP A 118 12.48 11.57 -6.74
N LEU A 119 11.48 12.45 -6.67
CA LEU A 119 10.40 12.32 -5.69
C LEU A 119 9.54 11.07 -5.98
N ALA A 120 9.19 10.82 -7.25
CA ALA A 120 8.48 9.60 -7.67
C ALA A 120 9.25 8.33 -7.28
N TYR A 121 10.56 8.35 -7.48
CA TYR A 121 11.46 7.27 -7.10
C TYR A 121 11.50 7.04 -5.57
N GLN A 122 11.61 8.10 -4.77
CA GLN A 122 11.65 7.96 -3.30
C GLN A 122 10.34 7.38 -2.76
N ILE A 123 9.19 7.78 -3.32
CA ILE A 123 7.89 7.19 -2.97
C ILE A 123 7.84 5.70 -3.36
N LYS A 124 8.32 5.35 -4.56
CA LYS A 124 8.42 3.95 -4.98
C LYS A 124 9.28 3.13 -4.02
N ASN A 125 10.45 3.65 -3.65
CA ASN A 125 11.37 2.98 -2.73
C ASN A 125 10.73 2.73 -1.36
N LEU A 126 9.94 3.68 -0.85
CA LEU A 126 9.16 3.52 0.38
C LEU A 126 8.12 2.40 0.24
N ILE A 127 7.31 2.45 -0.83
CA ILE A 127 6.25 1.45 -1.07
C ILE A 127 6.85 0.06 -1.24
N ASP A 128 7.93 -0.08 -2.00
CA ASP A 128 8.64 -1.35 -2.18
C ASP A 128 9.16 -1.89 -0.84
N ALA A 129 9.86 -1.07 -0.04
CA ALA A 129 10.38 -1.49 1.27
C ALA A 129 9.24 -1.93 2.20
N ALA A 130 8.10 -1.21 2.20
CA ALA A 130 6.94 -1.56 3.01
C ALA A 130 6.31 -2.90 2.56
N ILE A 131 6.13 -3.12 1.27
CA ILE A 131 5.59 -4.37 0.72
C ILE A 131 6.53 -5.55 1.00
N TYR A 132 7.84 -5.37 0.79
CA TYR A 132 8.82 -6.44 1.03
C TYR A 132 8.94 -6.76 2.53
N SER A 133 8.80 -5.77 3.41
CA SER A 133 8.78 -6.03 4.86
C SER A 133 7.62 -6.95 5.26
N ALA A 134 6.45 -6.79 4.63
CA ALA A 134 5.31 -7.68 4.82
C ALA A 134 5.59 -9.12 4.37
N SER A 135 6.25 -9.27 3.22
CA SER A 135 6.54 -10.58 2.61
C SER A 135 7.65 -11.35 3.33
N ASN A 136 8.54 -10.64 4.02
CA ASN A 136 9.69 -11.21 4.73
C ASN A 136 9.49 -11.29 6.25
N LEU A 137 8.27 -11.08 6.75
CA LEU A 137 7.97 -11.41 8.15
C LEU A 137 8.33 -12.89 8.37
N PRO A 138 9.18 -13.22 9.35
CA PRO A 138 9.50 -14.60 9.66
C PRO A 138 8.19 -15.36 9.87
N ASP A 139 7.96 -16.45 9.15
CA ASP A 139 6.78 -17.33 9.31
C ASP A 139 6.48 -17.62 10.79
N LYS A 140 7.54 -17.67 11.59
CA LYS A 140 7.47 -17.89 13.03
C LYS A 140 6.75 -16.76 13.79
N GLN A 141 6.98 -15.49 13.46
CA GLN A 141 6.30 -14.36 14.13
C GLN A 141 4.83 -14.30 13.72
N TRP A 142 4.55 -14.51 12.45
CA TRP A 142 3.19 -14.52 11.95
C TRP A 142 2.37 -15.69 12.49
N MET A 143 2.98 -16.89 12.57
CA MET A 143 2.37 -18.05 13.20
C MET A 143 2.20 -17.86 14.71
N GLN A 144 3.13 -17.20 15.39
CA GLN A 144 2.98 -16.88 16.82
C GLN A 144 1.81 -15.94 17.05
N GLN A 145 1.67 -14.88 16.25
CA GLN A 145 0.52 -13.97 16.34
C GLN A 145 -0.80 -14.70 16.11
N LYS A 146 -0.87 -15.59 15.09
CA LYS A 146 -2.06 -16.43 14.87
C LYS A 146 -2.35 -17.36 16.04
N LEU A 147 -1.32 -17.95 16.65
CA LEU A 147 -1.45 -18.80 17.83
C LEU A 147 -1.96 -18.02 19.04
N ASP A 148 -1.48 -16.81 19.25
CA ASP A 148 -1.89 -15.95 20.36
C ASP A 148 -3.36 -15.51 20.18
N ILE A 149 -3.79 -15.18 18.97
CA ILE A 149 -5.20 -14.90 18.63
C ILE A 149 -6.09 -16.14 18.91
N LEU A 150 -5.64 -17.32 18.49
CA LEU A 150 -6.39 -18.56 18.75
C LEU A 150 -6.49 -18.90 20.25
N LYS A 151 -5.41 -18.65 21.00
CA LYS A 151 -5.38 -18.92 22.46
C LYS A 151 -6.20 -17.92 23.24
N SER A 152 -6.29 -16.67 22.81
CA SER A 152 -7.10 -15.63 23.46
C SER A 152 -8.61 -15.86 23.28
N GLY A 153 -9.02 -16.72 22.36
CA GLY A 153 -10.43 -16.95 22.02
C GLY A 153 -11.11 -15.77 21.31
N GLU A 154 -10.32 -14.78 20.89
CA GLU A 154 -10.80 -13.51 20.31
C GLU A 154 -11.09 -13.60 18.80
N GLY A 155 -10.96 -14.76 18.19
CA GLY A 155 -11.18 -14.97 16.76
C GLY A 155 -12.57 -14.55 16.23
N VAL A 156 -13.55 -14.44 17.12
CA VAL A 156 -14.92 -13.96 16.81
C VAL A 156 -15.01 -12.43 16.79
N MET A 157 -14.15 -11.71 17.52
CA MET A 157 -14.16 -10.23 17.54
C MET A 157 -13.59 -9.59 16.29
N TRP A 158 -12.76 -10.30 15.56
CA TRP A 158 -12.18 -9.81 14.30
C TRP A 158 -13.23 -9.53 13.20
N MET A 159 -14.29 -10.30 13.18
CA MET A 159 -15.36 -10.09 12.19
C MET A 159 -16.26 -8.90 12.54
N ALA A 160 -16.38 -8.54 13.81
CA ALA A 160 -17.21 -7.42 14.25
C ALA A 160 -16.51 -6.06 14.18
N SER A 161 -15.17 -6.02 14.26
CA SER A 161 -14.38 -4.78 14.19
C SER A 161 -14.11 -4.31 12.77
N GLY A 162 -14.40 -5.11 11.77
CA GLY A 162 -14.14 -4.81 10.35
C GLY A 162 -15.27 -4.11 9.61
N LEU A 163 -16.33 -3.67 10.31
CA LEU A 163 -17.48 -3.02 9.66
C LEU A 163 -17.24 -1.54 9.36
N ASP A 164 -16.45 -0.85 10.20
CA ASP A 164 -16.19 0.59 10.07
C ASP A 164 -14.69 0.85 9.96
N GLY A 165 -14.19 1.05 8.75
CA GLY A 165 -12.78 1.33 8.57
C GLY A 165 -12.39 1.50 7.12
N THR A 166 -11.12 1.78 6.91
CA THR A 166 -10.55 1.98 5.58
C THR A 166 -9.47 0.95 5.34
N THR A 167 -9.57 0.22 4.23
CA THR A 167 -8.49 -0.67 3.76
C THR A 167 -7.59 0.10 2.82
N TYR A 168 -6.30 0.09 3.11
CA TYR A 168 -5.26 0.64 2.26
C TYR A 168 -4.46 -0.50 1.65
N ARG A 169 -4.39 -0.57 0.31
CA ARG A 169 -3.60 -1.55 -0.42
C ARG A 169 -2.51 -0.84 -1.21
N PHE A 170 -1.30 -1.36 -1.09
CA PHE A 170 -0.11 -0.86 -1.75
C PHE A 170 0.37 -1.91 -2.75
N TYR A 171 0.65 -1.47 -3.96
CA TYR A 171 1.05 -2.33 -5.06
C TYR A 171 2.36 -1.84 -5.65
N ASN A 172 3.24 -2.76 -5.92
CA ASN A 172 4.28 -2.60 -6.92
C ASN A 172 3.97 -3.49 -8.14
N ARG A 173 4.93 -3.75 -9.02
CA ARG A 173 4.68 -4.53 -10.24
C ARG A 173 4.29 -5.98 -10.00
N THR A 174 4.70 -6.56 -8.88
CA THR A 174 4.63 -8.00 -8.62
C THR A 174 3.92 -8.37 -7.33
N LEU A 175 3.91 -7.48 -6.36
CA LEU A 175 3.43 -7.76 -5.01
C LEU A 175 2.40 -6.73 -4.56
N CYS A 176 1.62 -7.15 -3.57
CA CYS A 176 0.64 -6.32 -2.88
C CYS A 176 0.76 -6.54 -1.38
N ALA A 177 0.61 -5.45 -0.62
CA ALA A 177 0.43 -5.51 0.82
C ALA A 177 -0.64 -4.51 1.27
N ARG A 178 -1.23 -4.75 2.44
CA ARG A 178 -2.35 -3.95 2.93
C ARG A 178 -2.24 -3.66 4.42
N CYS A 179 -2.91 -2.61 4.86
CA CYS A 179 -3.27 -2.38 6.26
C CYS A 179 -4.73 -1.93 6.36
N TRP A 180 -5.29 -2.05 7.56
CA TRP A 180 -6.66 -1.63 7.83
C TRP A 180 -6.67 -0.58 8.95
N SER A 181 -7.21 0.61 8.66
CA SER A 181 -7.41 1.72 9.60
C SER A 181 -6.28 1.86 10.63
N PRO A 182 -5.00 2.00 10.22
CA PRO A 182 -3.90 2.02 11.16
C PRO A 182 -3.99 3.27 12.06
N ARG A 183 -3.80 3.08 13.37
CA ARG A 183 -3.89 4.15 14.37
C ARG A 183 -2.54 4.69 14.82
N GLY A 184 -1.47 4.01 14.47
CA GLY A 184 -0.11 4.37 14.88
C GLY A 184 0.95 3.65 14.06
N GLY A 185 2.22 3.75 14.49
CA GLY A 185 3.33 3.03 13.89
C GLY A 185 3.66 3.42 12.45
N ASN A 186 4.37 2.55 11.78
CA ASN A 186 4.84 2.76 10.40
C ASN A 186 3.68 2.81 9.41
N ASN A 187 2.63 2.03 9.62
CA ASN A 187 1.48 1.99 8.73
C ASN A 187 0.67 3.29 8.75
N ALA A 188 0.46 3.90 9.92
CA ALA A 188 -0.21 5.20 10.01
C ALA A 188 0.61 6.31 9.33
N ALA A 189 1.95 6.26 9.47
CA ALA A 189 2.84 7.20 8.77
C ALA A 189 2.77 7.01 7.25
N LEU A 190 2.73 5.76 6.75
CA LEU A 190 2.59 5.46 5.34
C LEU A 190 1.26 5.97 4.77
N VAL A 191 0.17 5.75 5.49
CA VAL A 191 -1.16 6.28 5.13
C VAL A 191 -1.16 7.80 5.12
N SER A 192 -0.50 8.47 6.08
CA SER A 192 -0.37 9.94 6.11
C SER A 192 0.35 10.48 4.86
N ILE A 193 1.37 9.77 4.36
CA ILE A 193 2.03 10.11 3.10
C ILE A 193 1.06 9.91 1.92
N GLY A 194 0.30 8.82 1.89
CA GLY A 194 -0.74 8.57 0.89
C GLY A 194 -1.79 9.69 0.84
N ASN A 195 -2.25 10.14 2.00
CA ASN A 195 -3.20 11.26 2.11
C ASN A 195 -2.59 12.58 1.61
N ALA A 196 -1.32 12.84 1.92
CA ALA A 196 -0.62 14.04 1.41
C ALA A 196 -0.51 14.02 -0.13
N ILE A 197 -0.32 12.84 -0.73
CA ILE A 197 -0.33 12.68 -2.19
C ILE A 197 -1.73 12.94 -2.75
N TYR A 198 -2.77 12.38 -2.13
CA TYR A 198 -4.16 12.62 -2.51
C TYR A 198 -4.50 14.11 -2.51
N ASP A 199 -4.18 14.80 -1.41
CA ASP A 199 -4.42 16.24 -1.24
C ASP A 199 -3.62 17.08 -2.25
N ALA A 200 -2.37 16.70 -2.54
CA ALA A 200 -1.54 17.37 -3.51
C ALA A 200 -2.15 17.30 -4.93
N ILE A 201 -2.62 16.13 -5.33
CA ILE A 201 -3.27 15.95 -6.64
C ILE A 201 -4.57 16.76 -6.71
N GLY A 202 -5.40 16.70 -5.67
CA GLY A 202 -6.67 17.42 -5.61
C GLY A 202 -6.52 18.93 -5.66
N HIS A 203 -5.43 19.47 -5.09
CA HIS A 203 -5.15 20.92 -5.07
C HIS A 203 -4.15 21.36 -6.15
N GLN A 204 -3.60 20.45 -6.96
CA GLN A 204 -2.51 20.68 -7.92
C GLN A 204 -1.29 21.38 -7.26
N ASP A 205 -0.94 20.93 -6.04
CA ASP A 205 0.11 21.53 -5.21
C ASP A 205 1.18 20.49 -4.84
N ILE A 206 2.21 20.37 -5.68
CA ILE A 206 3.32 19.42 -5.50
C ILE A 206 4.11 19.67 -4.20
N LYS A 207 4.16 20.90 -3.70
CA LYS A 207 4.92 21.24 -2.50
C LYS A 207 4.45 20.49 -1.27
N ARG A 208 3.19 20.05 -1.25
CA ARG A 208 2.65 19.18 -0.18
C ARG A 208 3.38 17.85 -0.09
N ILE A 209 3.76 17.27 -1.23
CA ILE A 209 4.52 16.02 -1.26
C ILE A 209 6.01 16.29 -1.04
N GLU A 210 6.55 17.34 -1.66
CA GLU A 210 7.97 17.73 -1.49
C GLU A 210 8.31 17.96 -0.02
N SER A 211 7.40 18.59 0.73
CA SER A 211 7.58 18.79 2.18
C SER A 211 7.66 17.50 2.98
N LYS A 212 7.24 16.36 2.41
CA LYS A 212 7.27 15.04 3.03
C LYS A 212 8.50 14.20 2.66
N LEU A 213 9.43 14.73 1.86
CA LEU A 213 10.56 13.95 1.34
C LEU A 213 11.41 13.32 2.47
N GLU A 214 11.70 14.06 3.54
CA GLU A 214 12.44 13.51 4.67
C GLU A 214 11.62 12.48 5.46
N ASP A 215 10.31 12.69 5.62
CA ASP A 215 9.42 11.70 6.24
C ASP A 215 9.40 10.40 5.41
N ILE A 216 9.36 10.51 4.07
CA ILE A 216 9.42 9.39 3.14
C ILE A 216 10.72 8.60 3.32
N LYS A 217 11.87 9.27 3.31
CA LYS A 217 13.18 8.63 3.50
C LYS A 217 13.31 7.97 4.88
N ASN A 218 12.86 8.65 5.93
CA ASN A 218 12.90 8.13 7.29
C ASN A 218 12.00 6.90 7.44
N LEU A 219 10.83 6.92 6.85
CA LEU A 219 9.91 5.78 6.87
C LEU A 219 10.46 4.61 6.04
N THR A 220 11.14 4.88 4.92
CA THR A 220 11.86 3.86 4.16
C THR A 220 12.93 3.18 5.02
N ARG A 221 13.72 3.95 5.79
CA ARG A 221 14.71 3.38 6.73
C ARG A 221 14.06 2.48 7.77
N LYS A 222 12.91 2.88 8.31
CA LYS A 222 12.16 2.07 9.29
C LYS A 222 11.70 0.74 8.68
N TYR A 223 11.07 0.74 7.51
CA TYR A 223 10.67 -0.50 6.86
C TYR A 223 11.88 -1.35 6.45
N ALA A 224 12.94 -0.74 5.93
CA ALA A 224 14.18 -1.46 5.60
C ALA A 224 14.79 -2.14 6.83
N SER A 225 14.70 -1.53 8.02
CA SER A 225 15.23 -2.13 9.26
C SER A 225 14.50 -3.42 9.67
N LEU A 226 13.29 -3.64 9.15
CA LEU A 226 12.51 -4.86 9.38
C LEU A 226 12.92 -6.01 8.45
N LEU A 227 13.72 -5.72 7.42
CA LEU A 227 14.21 -6.70 6.46
C LEU A 227 15.49 -7.37 6.95
N GLN A 228 15.73 -8.59 6.46
CA GLN A 228 17.01 -9.27 6.64
C GLN A 228 18.00 -8.84 5.54
N ASP A 229 19.31 -8.94 5.83
CA ASP A 229 20.34 -8.78 4.81
C ASP A 229 20.21 -9.90 3.74
N PRO A 230 20.45 -9.60 2.45
CA PRO A 230 20.91 -8.33 1.87
C PRO A 230 19.83 -7.30 1.55
N TYR A 231 18.55 -7.64 1.76
CA TYR A 231 17.42 -6.75 1.41
C TYR A 231 17.46 -5.42 2.17
N ARG A 232 17.82 -5.46 3.45
CA ARG A 232 17.98 -4.25 4.27
C ARG A 232 18.98 -3.29 3.64
N GLU A 233 20.18 -3.78 3.34
CA GLU A 233 21.24 -3.00 2.73
C GLU A 233 20.79 -2.42 1.38
N TYR A 234 20.14 -3.24 0.55
CA TYR A 234 19.63 -2.82 -0.75
C TYR A 234 18.70 -1.60 -0.65
N TYR A 235 17.68 -1.62 0.23
CA TYR A 235 16.75 -0.52 0.37
C TYR A 235 17.37 0.71 1.04
N LEU A 236 18.33 0.55 1.94
CA LEU A 236 19.06 1.66 2.53
C LEU A 236 19.93 2.37 1.49
N LEU A 237 20.65 1.62 0.65
CA LEU A 237 21.44 2.20 -0.44
C LEU A 237 20.60 2.95 -1.45
N ARG A 238 19.38 2.48 -1.73
CA ARG A 238 18.45 3.14 -2.64
C ARG A 238 17.95 4.49 -2.16
N ILE A 239 18.01 4.80 -0.88
CA ILE A 239 17.69 6.14 -0.36
C ILE A 239 18.70 7.18 -0.88
N GLU A 240 19.96 6.78 -0.95
CA GLU A 240 21.09 7.66 -1.31
C GLU A 240 21.40 7.62 -2.81
N LYS A 241 21.08 6.50 -3.48
CA LYS A 241 21.48 6.26 -4.87
C LYS A 241 20.34 5.67 -5.68
N LYS A 242 19.78 6.46 -6.61
CA LYS A 242 18.75 6.01 -7.56
C LYS A 242 19.41 5.13 -8.65
N PRO A 243 18.98 3.86 -8.84
CA PRO A 243 19.43 3.03 -9.95
C PRO A 243 18.88 3.55 -11.27
N GLN A 244 19.60 3.34 -12.37
CA GLN A 244 19.12 3.72 -13.71
C GLN A 244 17.84 2.97 -14.11
N SER A 245 17.69 1.73 -13.64
CA SER A 245 16.53 0.86 -13.93
C SER A 245 15.37 1.02 -12.96
N TRP A 246 15.38 2.04 -12.11
CA TRP A 246 14.42 2.18 -11.00
C TRP A 246 12.93 2.02 -11.39
N VAL A 247 12.60 2.35 -12.64
CA VAL A 247 11.23 2.24 -13.16
C VAL A 247 10.81 0.80 -13.37
N THR A 248 11.77 -0.09 -13.66
CA THR A 248 11.54 -1.49 -14.03
C THR A 248 11.91 -2.49 -12.92
N ASP A 249 12.56 -2.02 -11.86
CA ASP A 249 12.97 -2.83 -10.68
C ASP A 249 11.80 -3.28 -9.79
#